data_4d9b85a02c025cf69161ce30f8fa81c2
#
_entry.id   4d9b85a02c025cf69161ce30f8fa81c2
#
_cell.length_a   1.000
_cell.length_b   1.000
_cell.length_c   1.000
_cell.angle_alpha   90.00
_cell.angle_beta   90.00
_cell.angle_gamma   90.00
#
_symmetry.space_group_name_H-M   'P 1'
#
loop_
_entity.id
_entity.type
_entity.pdbx_description
1 polymer ?
#
loop_
_entity_poly.entity_id
_entity_poly.type
_entity_poly.pdbx_seq_one_letter_code
_entity_poly.pdbx_strand_id
1 'polypeptide(L)'
;GLSAPVRGKVLGLVARKNVPGLCVLAERGELTGEQADGLRELVELYAPLKEGIGRVGRLAKSNAAWETLRQLSLTAGLLESFGLEERVRLDFSLVNSMDYYNGVIFQGFLPGLHTPVLSGGRYDNLPRKMGKQVGAIGFALSMGLLEERADGGRFDADVLLTYGPDAELAGLAAFAEALRASGRSVRCERAGGSAQLRCRTELRYRSGMTPEEVGL
;
A
#
# COMPACT_ATOMS: atom_id res chain seq x y z
N GLY A 1 27.52 -9.62 -18.51
CA GLY A 1 26.80 -8.72 -17.58
C GLY A 1 27.36 -7.31 -17.66
N LEU A 2 26.61 -6.30 -17.24
CA LEU A 2 27.07 -4.90 -17.24
C LEU A 2 28.14 -4.68 -16.16
N SER A 3 29.14 -3.84 -16.44
CA SER A 3 30.11 -3.39 -15.43
C SER A 3 29.40 -2.57 -14.33
N ALA A 4 29.98 -2.53 -13.14
CA ALA A 4 29.35 -1.82 -12.01
C ALA A 4 29.06 -0.33 -12.30
N PRO A 5 29.96 0.46 -12.95
CA PRO A 5 29.66 1.84 -13.31
C PRO A 5 28.48 1.97 -14.30
N VAL A 6 28.44 1.12 -15.33
CA VAL A 6 27.36 1.13 -16.34
C VAL A 6 26.03 0.73 -15.69
N ARG A 7 26.05 -0.28 -14.82
CA ARG A 7 24.86 -0.70 -14.08
C ARG A 7 24.29 0.45 -13.23
N GLY A 8 25.13 1.22 -12.53
CA GLY A 8 24.68 2.39 -11.78
C GLY A 8 24.00 3.45 -12.66
N LYS A 9 24.60 3.74 -13.84
CA LYS A 9 23.99 4.67 -14.82
C LYS A 9 22.62 4.15 -15.29
N VAL A 10 22.55 2.87 -15.67
CA VAL A 10 21.30 2.23 -16.13
C VAL A 10 20.22 2.31 -15.06
N LEU A 11 20.52 1.92 -13.81
CA LEU A 11 19.56 2.01 -12.71
C LEU A 11 19.02 3.44 -12.51
N GLY A 12 19.90 4.44 -12.59
CA GLY A 12 19.50 5.84 -12.49
C GLY A 12 18.63 6.32 -13.67
N LEU A 13 18.83 5.78 -14.88
CA LEU A 13 17.97 6.07 -16.04
C LEU A 13 16.62 5.37 -15.94
N VAL A 14 16.61 4.11 -15.52
CA VAL A 14 15.39 3.32 -15.28
C VAL A 14 14.51 3.98 -14.23
N ALA A 15 15.09 4.40 -13.09
CA ALA A 15 14.36 5.07 -12.02
C ALA A 15 13.64 6.36 -12.47
N ARG A 16 14.21 7.06 -13.45
CA ARG A 16 13.65 8.29 -14.02
C ARG A 16 12.83 8.08 -15.29
N LYS A 17 12.63 6.84 -15.69
CA LYS A 17 11.97 6.46 -16.97
C LYS A 17 12.62 7.17 -18.19
N ASN A 18 13.94 7.33 -18.17
CA ASN A 18 14.68 8.07 -19.19
C ASN A 18 15.15 7.12 -20.31
N VAL A 19 14.25 6.80 -21.23
CA VAL A 19 14.54 5.97 -22.41
C VAL A 19 15.58 6.61 -23.33
N PRO A 20 15.53 7.92 -23.66
CA PRO A 20 16.58 8.55 -24.46
C PRO A 20 17.99 8.35 -23.89
N GLY A 21 18.13 8.42 -22.56
CA GLY A 21 19.41 8.16 -21.91
C GLY A 21 19.94 6.74 -22.12
N LEU A 22 19.05 5.74 -22.19
CA LEU A 22 19.43 4.36 -22.54
C LEU A 22 19.93 4.24 -23.98
N CYS A 23 19.31 4.94 -24.93
CA CYS A 23 19.77 5.00 -26.33
C CYS A 23 21.17 5.60 -26.42
N VAL A 24 21.45 6.69 -25.71
CA VAL A 24 22.80 7.31 -25.69
C VAL A 24 23.84 6.34 -25.11
N LEU A 25 23.52 5.51 -24.12
CA LEU A 25 24.46 4.48 -23.64
C LEU A 25 24.75 3.40 -24.72
N ALA A 26 23.73 3.04 -25.51
CA ALA A 26 23.92 2.12 -26.61
C ALA A 26 24.79 2.73 -27.73
N GLU A 27 24.56 3.98 -28.12
CA GLU A 27 25.38 4.71 -29.12
C GLU A 27 26.86 4.81 -28.68
N ARG A 28 27.13 4.90 -27.40
CA ARG A 28 28.46 4.91 -26.82
C ARG A 28 29.10 3.53 -26.67
N GLY A 29 28.40 2.46 -27.04
CA GLY A 29 28.87 1.08 -26.88
C GLY A 29 28.89 0.61 -25.41
N GLU A 30 28.29 1.34 -24.47
CA GLU A 30 28.16 0.93 -23.08
C GLU A 30 27.04 -0.13 -22.89
N LEU A 31 26.08 -0.17 -23.81
CA LEU A 31 25.03 -1.19 -23.96
C LEU A 31 25.02 -1.75 -25.36
N THR A 32 24.61 -3.01 -25.52
CA THR A 32 24.23 -3.53 -26.83
C THR A 32 22.83 -3.03 -27.21
N GLY A 33 22.49 -3.01 -28.51
CA GLY A 33 21.15 -2.65 -28.98
C GLY A 33 20.06 -3.50 -28.29
N GLU A 34 20.29 -4.81 -28.22
CA GLU A 34 19.39 -5.75 -27.56
C GLU A 34 19.19 -5.43 -26.06
N GLN A 35 20.26 -5.03 -25.37
CA GLN A 35 20.16 -4.61 -23.95
C GLN A 35 19.37 -3.31 -23.82
N ALA A 36 19.58 -2.34 -24.68
CA ALA A 36 18.85 -1.08 -24.68
C ALA A 36 17.35 -1.29 -24.97
N ASP A 37 17.03 -2.14 -25.95
CA ASP A 37 15.64 -2.49 -26.28
C ASP A 37 14.92 -3.20 -25.11
N GLY A 38 15.58 -4.17 -24.49
CA GLY A 38 15.03 -4.88 -23.33
C GLY A 38 14.84 -3.95 -22.13
N LEU A 39 15.78 -3.04 -21.88
CA LEU A 39 15.66 -2.03 -20.81
C LEU A 39 14.55 -1.03 -21.11
N ARG A 40 14.37 -0.62 -22.36
CA ARG A 40 13.26 0.24 -22.79
C ARG A 40 11.92 -0.44 -22.48
N GLU A 41 11.76 -1.72 -22.86
CA GLU A 41 10.53 -2.47 -22.58
C GLU A 41 10.24 -2.54 -21.08
N LEU A 42 11.27 -2.73 -20.23
CA LEU A 42 11.11 -2.71 -18.78
C LEU A 42 10.71 -1.32 -18.24
N VAL A 43 11.29 -0.25 -18.76
CA VAL A 43 11.01 1.13 -18.33
C VAL A 43 9.59 1.57 -18.70
N GLU A 44 9.13 1.17 -19.89
CA GLU A 44 7.81 1.49 -20.40
C GLU A 44 6.70 0.58 -19.84
N LEU A 45 7.08 -0.49 -19.14
CA LEU A 45 6.14 -1.43 -18.57
C LEU A 45 5.40 -0.80 -17.38
N TYR A 46 4.09 -0.64 -17.54
CA TYR A 46 3.13 -0.37 -16.48
C TYR A 46 1.86 -1.16 -16.78
N ALA A 47 1.71 -2.31 -16.17
CA ALA A 47 0.67 -3.27 -16.52
C ALA A 47 0.11 -3.98 -15.28
N PRO A 48 -1.10 -4.58 -15.37
CA PRO A 48 -1.56 -5.54 -14.38
C PRO A 48 -0.49 -6.60 -14.11
N LEU A 49 -0.39 -7.04 -12.86
CA LEU A 49 0.75 -7.83 -12.40
C LEU A 49 0.99 -9.10 -13.25
N LYS A 50 -0.04 -9.88 -13.52
CA LYS A 50 0.06 -11.10 -14.34
C LYS A 50 0.49 -10.83 -15.80
N GLU A 51 -0.12 -9.81 -16.42
CA GLU A 51 0.26 -9.39 -17.78
C GLU A 51 1.71 -8.95 -17.82
N GLY A 52 2.11 -8.10 -16.86
CA GLY A 52 3.48 -7.61 -16.77
C GLY A 52 4.50 -8.74 -16.59
N ILE A 53 4.23 -9.74 -15.75
CA ILE A 53 5.06 -10.93 -15.58
C ILE A 53 5.22 -11.68 -16.91
N GLY A 54 4.14 -11.87 -17.66
CA GLY A 54 4.18 -12.54 -18.97
C GLY A 54 5.04 -11.78 -19.98
N ARG A 55 4.98 -10.44 -19.99
CA ARG A 55 5.82 -9.60 -20.86
C ARG A 55 7.30 -9.70 -20.48
N VAL A 56 7.64 -9.55 -19.20
CA VAL A 56 9.02 -9.60 -18.71
C VAL A 56 9.63 -11.01 -18.85
N GLY A 57 8.81 -12.05 -18.78
CA GLY A 57 9.25 -13.43 -19.00
C GLY A 57 10.00 -13.63 -20.31
N ARG A 58 9.62 -12.89 -21.37
CA ARG A 58 10.32 -12.93 -22.68
C ARG A 58 11.72 -12.32 -22.64
N LEU A 59 11.98 -11.44 -21.70
CA LEU A 59 13.27 -10.74 -21.52
C LEU A 59 14.22 -11.51 -20.60
N ALA A 60 13.73 -12.48 -19.85
CA ALA A 60 14.52 -13.23 -18.87
C ALA A 60 15.47 -14.21 -19.57
N LYS A 61 16.78 -13.96 -19.45
CA LYS A 61 17.84 -14.78 -20.08
C LYS A 61 18.74 -15.51 -19.08
N SER A 62 18.55 -15.27 -17.78
CA SER A 62 19.38 -15.87 -16.74
C SER A 62 18.56 -16.65 -15.73
N ASN A 63 19.17 -17.64 -15.08
CA ASN A 63 18.53 -18.39 -14.00
C ASN A 63 18.08 -17.47 -12.86
N ALA A 64 18.83 -16.42 -12.54
CA ALA A 64 18.47 -15.45 -11.53
C ALA A 64 17.20 -14.65 -11.91
N ALA A 65 17.07 -14.27 -13.21
CA ALA A 65 15.87 -13.62 -13.69
C ALA A 65 14.64 -14.53 -13.61
N TRP A 66 14.79 -15.80 -14.01
CA TRP A 66 13.73 -16.80 -13.92
C TRP A 66 13.30 -17.06 -12.48
N GLU A 67 14.24 -17.16 -11.53
CA GLU A 67 13.91 -17.33 -10.11
C GLU A 67 13.15 -16.11 -9.57
N THR A 68 13.55 -14.90 -9.96
CA THR A 68 12.84 -13.67 -9.58
C THR A 68 11.41 -13.65 -10.12
N LEU A 69 11.23 -14.05 -11.41
CA LEU A 69 9.90 -14.15 -12.01
C LEU A 69 9.04 -15.22 -11.35
N ARG A 70 9.64 -16.35 -10.97
CA ARG A 70 8.93 -17.39 -10.23
C ARG A 70 8.38 -16.85 -8.89
N GLN A 71 9.20 -16.13 -8.12
CA GLN A 71 8.78 -15.52 -6.87
C GLN A 71 7.67 -14.48 -7.09
N LEU A 72 7.80 -13.66 -8.12
CA LEU A 72 6.80 -12.67 -8.48
C LEU A 72 5.47 -13.32 -8.90
N SER A 73 5.53 -14.44 -9.64
CA SER A 73 4.37 -15.22 -10.06
C SER A 73 3.64 -15.85 -8.85
N LEU A 74 4.38 -16.37 -7.87
CA LEU A 74 3.80 -16.87 -6.62
C LEU A 74 3.09 -15.75 -5.86
N THR A 75 3.72 -14.57 -5.78
CA THR A 75 3.11 -13.38 -5.15
C THR A 75 1.83 -12.98 -5.88
N ALA A 76 1.83 -12.99 -7.23
CA ALA A 76 0.64 -12.69 -8.01
C ALA A 76 -0.50 -13.66 -7.76
N GLY A 77 -0.22 -14.96 -7.65
CA GLY A 77 -1.23 -15.99 -7.31
C GLY A 77 -1.81 -15.81 -5.92
N LEU A 78 -0.98 -15.40 -4.95
CA LEU A 78 -1.48 -15.08 -3.61
C LEU A 78 -2.38 -13.83 -3.63
N LEU A 79 -1.96 -12.75 -4.30
CA LEU A 79 -2.79 -11.55 -4.40
C LEU A 79 -4.13 -11.82 -5.09
N GLU A 80 -4.16 -12.68 -6.09
CA GLU A 80 -5.39 -13.14 -6.73
C GLU A 80 -6.30 -13.88 -5.75
N SER A 81 -5.76 -14.80 -4.94
CA SER A 81 -6.55 -15.52 -3.94
C SER A 81 -7.16 -14.61 -2.87
N PHE A 82 -6.60 -13.39 -2.68
CA PHE A 82 -7.16 -12.34 -1.84
C PHE A 82 -8.03 -11.32 -2.61
N GLY A 83 -8.26 -11.49 -3.91
CA GLY A 83 -9.02 -10.55 -4.74
C GLY A 83 -8.36 -9.18 -4.91
N LEU A 84 -7.02 -9.12 -4.83
CA LEU A 84 -6.24 -7.88 -4.88
C LEU A 84 -5.52 -7.66 -6.22
N GLU A 85 -5.60 -8.59 -7.16
CA GLU A 85 -4.87 -8.58 -8.44
C GLU A 85 -5.13 -7.33 -9.28
N GLU A 86 -6.37 -6.85 -9.29
CA GLU A 86 -6.78 -5.65 -10.04
C GLU A 86 -6.20 -4.35 -9.48
N ARG A 87 -5.76 -4.36 -8.22
CA ARG A 87 -5.21 -3.20 -7.53
C ARG A 87 -3.70 -3.08 -7.67
N VAL A 88 -3.04 -4.10 -8.21
CA VAL A 88 -1.57 -4.16 -8.27
C VAL A 88 -1.08 -4.02 -9.71
N ARG A 89 -0.11 -3.14 -9.90
CA ARG A 89 0.57 -2.91 -11.18
C ARG A 89 2.05 -3.21 -11.04
N LEU A 90 2.64 -3.75 -12.11
CA LEU A 90 4.07 -3.97 -12.22
C LEU A 90 4.73 -2.76 -12.86
N ASP A 91 5.72 -2.19 -12.17
CA ASP A 91 6.52 -1.06 -12.63
C ASP A 91 7.98 -1.26 -12.21
N PHE A 92 8.90 -1.36 -13.16
CA PHE A 92 10.32 -1.54 -12.91
C PHE A 92 11.08 -0.23 -12.65
N SER A 93 10.43 0.91 -12.72
CA SER A 93 11.05 2.19 -12.35
C SER A 93 11.20 2.38 -10.84
N LEU A 94 10.57 1.53 -10.04
CA LEU A 94 10.79 1.48 -8.59
C LEU A 94 12.17 0.86 -8.31
N VAL A 95 13.20 1.67 -8.45
CA VAL A 95 14.59 1.27 -8.20
C VAL A 95 15.02 1.79 -6.84
N ASN A 96 15.52 0.91 -5.99
CA ASN A 96 16.16 1.30 -4.75
C ASN A 96 17.67 1.50 -4.97
N SER A 97 18.16 2.68 -4.63
CA SER A 97 19.59 3.03 -4.74
C SER A 97 20.45 2.44 -3.62
N MET A 98 19.86 1.89 -2.58
CA MET A 98 20.56 1.29 -1.46
C MET A 98 20.38 -0.23 -1.50
N ASP A 99 21.44 -0.99 -1.19
CA ASP A 99 21.42 -2.46 -1.05
C ASP A 99 20.58 -2.93 0.16
N TYR A 100 19.55 -2.14 0.50
CA TYR A 100 18.66 -2.41 1.61
C TYR A 100 17.63 -3.49 1.24
N TYR A 101 16.94 -3.30 0.13
CA TYR A 101 16.00 -4.29 -0.38
C TYR A 101 16.70 -5.29 -1.29
N ASN A 102 16.43 -6.57 -1.11
CA ASN A 102 16.97 -7.67 -1.90
C ASN A 102 15.88 -8.57 -2.51
N GLY A 103 14.65 -8.08 -2.57
CA GLY A 103 13.53 -8.77 -3.16
C GLY A 103 12.51 -7.76 -3.70
N VAL A 104 11.24 -8.09 -3.59
CA VAL A 104 10.14 -7.23 -4.04
C VAL A 104 10.17 -5.88 -3.30
N ILE A 105 9.96 -4.82 -4.06
CA ILE A 105 9.74 -3.45 -3.55
C ILE A 105 8.32 -3.07 -3.98
N PHE A 106 7.60 -2.37 -3.12
CA PHE A 106 6.25 -1.92 -3.43
C PHE A 106 5.99 -0.50 -2.89
N GLN A 107 5.10 0.20 -3.57
CA GLN A 107 4.56 1.47 -3.16
C GLN A 107 3.05 1.45 -3.30
N GLY A 108 2.36 2.12 -2.40
CA GLY A 108 0.91 2.29 -2.44
C GLY A 108 0.54 3.75 -2.63
N PHE A 109 -0.44 3.97 -3.50
CA PHE A 109 -0.95 5.30 -3.83
C PHE A 109 -2.44 5.38 -3.53
N LEU A 110 -2.89 6.53 -3.12
CA LEU A 110 -4.32 6.84 -3.03
C LEU A 110 -4.72 7.77 -4.18
N PRO A 111 -5.93 7.61 -4.74
CA PRO A 111 -6.43 8.50 -5.77
C PRO A 111 -6.37 9.97 -5.31
N GLY A 112 -5.83 10.86 -6.14
CA GLY A 112 -5.67 12.29 -5.83
C GLY A 112 -4.42 12.66 -5.02
N LEU A 113 -3.56 11.70 -4.64
CA LEU A 113 -2.22 11.97 -4.11
C LEU A 113 -1.17 11.60 -5.14
N HIS A 114 -0.19 12.49 -5.35
CA HIS A 114 0.90 12.29 -6.31
C HIS A 114 2.12 11.60 -5.70
N THR A 115 2.13 11.47 -4.38
CA THR A 115 3.19 10.81 -3.61
C THR A 115 2.68 9.49 -3.02
N PRO A 116 3.53 8.46 -2.90
CA PRO A 116 3.13 7.21 -2.27
C PRO A 116 2.85 7.42 -0.78
N VAL A 117 1.73 6.87 -0.32
CA VAL A 117 1.38 6.85 1.11
C VAL A 117 1.93 5.63 1.82
N LEU A 118 2.27 4.60 1.07
CA LEU A 118 2.83 3.34 1.54
C LEU A 118 4.11 3.05 0.76
N SER A 119 5.18 2.66 1.43
CA SER A 119 6.42 2.19 0.80
C SER A 119 7.00 1.03 1.59
N GLY A 120 7.47 0.00 0.89
CA GLY A 120 8.04 -1.16 1.56
C GLY A 120 8.75 -2.11 0.63
N GLY A 121 9.25 -3.22 1.20
CA GLY A 121 9.90 -4.26 0.44
C GLY A 121 10.54 -5.33 1.32
N ARG A 122 11.12 -6.32 0.67
CA ARG A 122 11.84 -7.42 1.30
C ARG A 122 13.32 -7.04 1.52
N TYR A 123 13.84 -7.27 2.73
CA TYR A 123 15.19 -6.84 3.14
C TYR A 123 15.91 -7.88 4.01
N ASP A 124 16.03 -9.11 3.54
CA ASP A 124 16.66 -10.24 4.25
C ASP A 124 18.12 -9.99 4.67
N ASN A 125 18.80 -9.03 4.00
CA ASN A 125 20.20 -8.72 4.31
C ASN A 125 20.38 -8.09 5.69
N LEU A 126 19.37 -7.36 6.18
CA LEU A 126 19.45 -6.71 7.50
C LEU A 126 19.46 -7.74 8.64
N PRO A 127 18.49 -8.69 8.74
CA PRO A 127 18.56 -9.77 9.72
C PRO A 127 19.83 -10.60 9.63
N ARG A 128 20.34 -10.88 8.42
CA ARG A 128 21.60 -11.62 8.22
C ARG A 128 22.81 -10.90 8.85
N LYS A 129 22.91 -9.57 8.66
CA LYS A 129 23.94 -8.75 9.32
C LYS A 129 23.83 -8.77 10.85
N MET A 130 22.63 -9.05 11.38
CA MET A 130 22.38 -9.23 12.81
C MET A 130 22.55 -10.67 13.28
N GLY A 131 23.10 -11.58 12.44
CA GLY A 131 23.33 -12.99 12.75
C GLY A 131 22.08 -13.88 12.67
N LYS A 132 20.95 -13.37 12.13
CA LYS A 132 19.69 -14.12 12.03
C LYS A 132 19.51 -14.69 10.61
N GLN A 133 19.12 -15.95 10.50
CA GLN A 133 18.84 -16.66 9.24
C GLN A 133 17.34 -16.64 8.93
N VAL A 134 16.75 -15.44 8.81
CA VAL A 134 15.32 -15.24 8.54
C VAL A 134 15.11 -14.26 7.42
N GLY A 135 14.00 -14.39 6.68
CA GLY A 135 13.54 -13.37 5.75
C GLY A 135 12.87 -12.22 6.50
N ALA A 136 12.90 -11.04 5.92
CA ALA A 136 12.22 -9.88 6.45
C ALA A 136 11.53 -9.08 5.34
N ILE A 137 10.30 -8.69 5.61
CA ILE A 137 9.53 -7.76 4.78
C ILE A 137 8.88 -6.73 5.70
N GLY A 138 8.81 -5.50 5.26
CA GLY A 138 8.18 -4.44 6.04
C GLY A 138 7.75 -3.27 5.18
N PHE A 139 7.04 -2.36 5.80
CA PHE A 139 6.56 -1.15 5.14
C PHE A 139 6.50 0.02 6.11
N ALA A 140 6.47 1.22 5.53
CA ALA A 140 6.18 2.48 6.20
C ALA A 140 4.90 3.09 5.61
N LEU A 141 4.07 3.66 6.46
CA LEU A 141 2.85 4.38 6.09
C LEU A 141 3.03 5.86 6.46
N SER A 142 2.78 6.75 5.50
CA SER A 142 2.86 8.21 5.70
C SER A 142 1.57 8.72 6.32
N MET A 143 1.51 8.76 7.66
CA MET A 143 0.30 9.18 8.38
C MET A 143 -0.10 10.62 8.07
N GLY A 144 0.85 11.56 7.95
CA GLY A 144 0.56 12.95 7.61
C GLY A 144 -0.18 13.11 6.28
N LEU A 145 0.20 12.33 5.23
CA LEU A 145 -0.51 12.35 3.95
C LEU A 145 -1.93 11.77 4.06
N LEU A 146 -2.15 10.84 4.97
CA LEU A 146 -3.48 10.29 5.24
C LEU A 146 -4.34 11.29 6.02
N GLU A 147 -3.75 12.01 6.96
CA GLU A 147 -4.43 13.05 7.74
C GLU A 147 -4.86 14.24 6.87
N GLU A 148 -4.00 14.69 5.92
CA GLU A 148 -4.35 15.73 4.96
C GLU A 148 -5.56 15.36 4.10
N ARG A 149 -5.77 14.07 3.88
CA ARG A 149 -6.88 13.55 3.07
C ARG A 149 -8.06 13.08 3.90
N ALA A 150 -7.85 12.67 5.13
CA ALA A 150 -8.96 12.51 6.04
C ALA A 150 -9.63 13.87 6.09
N ASP A 151 -10.86 13.97 5.58
CA ASP A 151 -11.71 15.13 5.84
C ASP A 151 -11.59 15.35 7.34
N GLY A 152 -10.76 16.33 7.71
CA GLY A 152 -10.28 16.51 9.08
C GLY A 152 -11.49 16.51 9.97
N GLY A 153 -11.73 15.35 10.58
CA GLY A 153 -13.05 14.94 11.01
C GLY A 153 -13.69 16.07 11.79
N ARG A 154 -14.64 16.74 11.17
CA ARG A 154 -15.43 17.79 11.81
C ARG A 154 -15.97 17.28 13.13
N PHE A 155 -15.99 15.95 13.25
CA PHE A 155 -16.58 15.21 14.35
C PHE A 155 -15.63 14.12 14.82
N ASP A 156 -15.58 13.95 16.14
CA ASP A 156 -14.82 12.90 16.82
C ASP A 156 -15.53 11.53 16.73
N ALA A 157 -16.87 11.56 16.52
CA ALA A 157 -17.70 10.43 16.16
C ALA A 157 -18.94 10.89 15.38
N ASP A 158 -19.57 9.99 14.62
CA ASP A 158 -20.84 10.29 13.97
C ASP A 158 -21.97 10.44 14.98
N VAL A 159 -21.99 9.56 15.99
CA VAL A 159 -23.04 9.53 17.01
C VAL A 159 -22.43 9.56 18.40
N LEU A 160 -22.81 10.55 19.19
CA LEU A 160 -22.64 10.54 20.64
C LEU A 160 -23.92 9.98 21.28
N LEU A 161 -23.80 8.80 21.86
CA LEU A 161 -24.90 8.13 22.55
C LEU A 161 -24.77 8.36 24.05
N THR A 162 -25.55 9.26 24.58
CA THR A 162 -25.56 9.55 26.02
C THR A 162 -26.59 8.67 26.76
N TYR A 163 -26.24 8.20 27.95
CA TYR A 163 -27.13 7.36 28.77
C TYR A 163 -27.19 7.79 30.24
N GLY A 164 -28.33 7.56 30.87
CA GLY A 164 -28.55 7.87 32.27
C GLY A 164 -28.03 6.77 33.21
N PRO A 165 -28.07 7.03 34.57
CA PRO A 165 -27.64 6.05 35.54
C PRO A 165 -28.48 4.77 35.56
N ASP A 166 -29.74 4.87 35.11
CA ASP A 166 -30.72 3.77 35.12
C ASP A 166 -30.75 3.02 33.75
N ALA A 167 -29.83 3.31 32.85
CA ALA A 167 -29.80 2.68 31.54
C ALA A 167 -29.41 1.20 31.66
N GLU A 168 -30.14 0.33 30.98
CA GLU A 168 -29.76 -1.07 30.79
C GLU A 168 -28.58 -1.15 29.89
N LEU A 169 -27.40 -1.57 30.41
CA LEU A 169 -26.14 -1.56 29.65
C LEU A 169 -26.10 -2.60 28.50
N ALA A 170 -26.83 -3.71 28.68
CA ALA A 170 -26.90 -4.72 27.60
C ALA A 170 -27.67 -4.17 26.38
N GLY A 171 -28.78 -3.52 26.59
CA GLY A 171 -29.55 -2.88 25.53
C GLY A 171 -28.78 -1.70 24.91
N LEU A 172 -28.10 -0.88 25.73
CA LEU A 172 -27.21 0.17 25.22
C LEU A 172 -26.12 -0.39 24.29
N ALA A 173 -25.46 -1.47 24.70
CA ALA A 173 -24.42 -2.10 23.88
C ALA A 173 -24.99 -2.63 22.55
N ALA A 174 -26.12 -3.32 22.59
CA ALA A 174 -26.78 -3.83 21.39
C ALA A 174 -27.19 -2.69 20.44
N PHE A 175 -27.73 -1.60 20.98
CA PHE A 175 -28.08 -0.41 20.20
C PHE A 175 -26.84 0.24 19.55
N ALA A 176 -25.75 0.40 20.29
CA ALA A 176 -24.50 0.94 19.77
C ALA A 176 -23.89 0.05 18.68
N GLU A 177 -23.94 -1.28 18.82
CA GLU A 177 -23.48 -2.22 17.81
C GLU A 177 -24.33 -2.18 16.53
N ALA A 178 -25.64 -2.05 16.64
CA ALA A 178 -26.52 -1.90 15.48
C ALA A 178 -26.19 -0.62 14.68
N LEU A 179 -25.90 0.50 15.38
CA LEU A 179 -25.44 1.74 14.73
C LEU A 179 -24.07 1.56 14.07
N ARG A 180 -23.12 0.84 14.68
CA ARG A 180 -21.82 0.53 14.08
C ARG A 180 -21.95 -0.37 12.86
N ALA A 181 -22.83 -1.35 12.90
CA ALA A 181 -23.12 -2.22 11.75
C ALA A 181 -23.66 -1.45 10.55
N SER A 182 -24.30 -0.29 10.76
CA SER A 182 -24.72 0.63 9.69
C SER A 182 -23.58 1.53 9.17
N GLY A 183 -22.33 1.31 9.60
CA GLY A 183 -21.16 2.04 9.15
C GLY A 183 -20.85 3.33 9.89
N ARG A 184 -21.47 3.57 11.05
CA ARG A 184 -21.29 4.79 11.84
C ARG A 184 -20.29 4.59 12.98
N SER A 185 -19.49 5.61 13.26
CA SER A 185 -18.69 5.67 14.47
C SER A 185 -19.57 6.12 15.66
N VAL A 186 -19.55 5.34 16.75
CA VAL A 186 -20.41 5.57 17.91
C VAL A 186 -19.57 5.70 19.17
N ARG A 187 -19.75 6.81 19.86
CA ARG A 187 -19.22 7.05 21.22
C ARG A 187 -20.35 6.96 22.22
N CYS A 188 -20.19 6.14 23.28
CA CYS A 188 -21.14 6.07 24.39
C CYS A 188 -20.56 6.82 25.57
N GLU A 189 -21.36 7.74 26.17
CA GLU A 189 -20.98 8.47 27.37
C GLU A 189 -22.12 8.55 28.38
N ARG A 190 -21.76 8.52 29.66
CA ARG A 190 -22.74 8.76 30.70
C ARG A 190 -23.18 10.23 30.72
N ALA A 191 -24.44 10.51 30.80
CA ALA A 191 -25.00 11.86 30.87
C ALA A 191 -24.33 12.67 31.98
N GLY A 192 -23.87 13.88 31.67
CA GLY A 192 -23.10 14.72 32.59
C GLY A 192 -21.57 14.48 32.53
N GLY A 193 -21.08 13.67 31.60
CA GLY A 193 -19.65 13.56 31.32
C GLY A 193 -19.04 14.87 30.83
N SER A 194 -17.74 15.07 31.09
CA SER A 194 -17.03 16.32 30.79
C SER A 194 -16.34 16.34 29.44
N ALA A 195 -16.44 15.28 28.62
CA ALA A 195 -15.76 15.22 27.35
C ALA A 195 -16.41 16.13 26.30
N GLN A 196 -15.67 17.13 25.85
CA GLN A 196 -16.09 18.00 24.74
C GLN A 196 -15.86 17.29 23.40
N LEU A 197 -16.73 16.35 23.07
CA LEU A 197 -16.69 15.64 21.81
C LEU A 197 -17.52 16.36 20.74
N ARG A 198 -16.94 16.54 19.58
CA ARG A 198 -17.67 17.04 18.41
C ARG A 198 -18.29 15.85 17.70
N CYS A 199 -19.56 15.65 17.85
CA CYS A 199 -20.29 14.58 17.19
C CYS A 199 -21.31 15.16 16.19
N ARG A 200 -21.54 14.41 15.11
CA ARG A 200 -22.50 14.82 14.07
C ARG A 200 -23.92 14.80 14.60
N THR A 201 -24.22 13.81 15.42
CA THR A 201 -25.54 13.63 16.05
C THR A 201 -25.36 13.26 17.50
N GLU A 202 -26.15 13.84 18.38
CA GLU A 202 -26.23 13.47 19.79
C GLU A 202 -27.58 12.79 20.05
N LEU A 203 -27.53 11.58 20.62
CA LEU A 203 -28.70 10.79 20.97
C LEU A 203 -28.67 10.46 22.47
N ARG A 204 -29.83 10.52 23.08
CA ARG A 204 -30.00 10.04 24.47
C ARG A 204 -30.65 8.66 24.43
N TYR A 205 -29.89 7.64 24.83
CA TYR A 205 -30.39 6.28 24.95
C TYR A 205 -31.43 6.15 26.05
N ARG A 206 -32.52 5.44 25.77
CA ARG A 206 -33.54 4.99 26.70
C ARG A 206 -33.68 3.47 26.56
N SER A 207 -33.88 2.76 27.67
CA SER A 207 -34.09 1.32 27.66
C SER A 207 -35.26 0.94 26.75
N GLY A 208 -35.04 -0.06 25.87
CA GLY A 208 -36.00 -0.48 24.86
C GLY A 208 -35.99 0.29 23.55
N MET A 209 -35.11 1.30 23.39
CA MET A 209 -34.97 2.07 22.13
C MET A 209 -34.35 1.25 21.03
N THR A 210 -34.89 1.35 19.82
CA THR A 210 -34.35 0.68 18.62
C THR A 210 -33.75 1.68 17.63
N PRO A 211 -32.75 1.31 16.80
CA PRO A 211 -32.14 2.21 15.81
C PRO A 211 -33.14 2.73 14.75
N GLU A 212 -34.16 1.94 14.43
CA GLU A 212 -35.20 2.29 13.44
C GLU A 212 -36.06 3.48 13.90
N GLU A 213 -36.29 3.62 15.22
CA GLU A 213 -37.08 4.69 15.80
C GLU A 213 -36.39 6.07 15.71
N VAL A 214 -35.10 6.09 15.48
CA VAL A 214 -34.30 7.34 15.40
C VAL A 214 -33.99 7.77 13.98
N GLY A 215 -34.48 7.04 12.96
CA GLY A 215 -34.34 7.42 11.56
C GLY A 215 -32.89 7.48 11.06
N LEU A 216 -32.03 6.73 11.69
CA LEU A 216 -30.57 6.77 11.50
C LEU A 216 -30.09 5.56 10.71
#